data_686c88d42fe9c63e901d999d979e53dc
#
_entry.id   686c88d42fe9c63e901d999d979e53dc
#
_cell.length_a   1.000
_cell.length_b   1.000
_cell.length_c   1.000
_cell.angle_alpha   90.00
_cell.angle_beta   90.00
_cell.angle_gamma   90.00
#
_symmetry.space_group_name_H-M   'P 1'
#
loop_
_entity.id
_entity.type
_entity.pdbx_description
1 polymer ?
#
loop_
_entity_poly.entity_id
_entity_poly.type
_entity_poly.pdbx_seq_one_letter_code
_entity_poly.pdbx_strand_id
1 'polypeptide(L)'
;MTEKGGVQSVERIFQLIEQLASHPAGASLQRLAQETGLAKSTVHRLLASLVSLGYAAQEPETGRYRLTLKMFELSSGIVNSMEIMDVAKAHLERLSQRTGEAVHLVIRDARDIVYIYKTESGPMRMSSRVGLRSPLYCTGVGKAILATLPPEEVEDVWNHSSLKKLTS
;
A
#
# COMPACT_ATOMS: atom_id res chain seq x y z
N MET A 1 16.48 -16.25 16.91
CA MET A 1 17.29 -15.04 16.72
C MET A 1 17.65 -15.01 15.26
N THR A 2 16.86 -14.32 14.43
CA THR A 2 17.13 -14.14 13.00
C THR A 2 18.00 -12.88 12.88
N GLU A 3 19.23 -13.04 12.41
CA GLU A 3 20.12 -11.93 12.08
C GLU A 3 19.42 -10.97 11.13
N LYS A 4 19.22 -9.74 11.58
CA LYS A 4 18.83 -8.62 10.69
C LYS A 4 20.04 -8.24 9.82
N GLY A 5 20.31 -9.05 8.80
CA GLY A 5 21.35 -8.81 7.82
C GLY A 5 20.95 -7.83 6.70
N GLY A 6 20.01 -6.92 6.96
CA GLY A 6 19.61 -5.90 6.00
C GLY A 6 20.64 -4.77 5.88
N VAL A 7 20.85 -4.27 4.65
CA VAL A 7 21.66 -3.07 4.43
C VAL A 7 20.89 -1.86 4.96
N GLN A 8 21.32 -1.30 6.08
CA GLN A 8 20.64 -0.22 6.81
C GLN A 8 20.24 0.98 5.92
N SER A 9 21.04 1.30 4.90
CA SER A 9 20.68 2.37 3.95
C SER A 9 19.50 2.04 3.09
N VAL A 10 19.31 0.77 2.74
CA VAL A 10 18.15 0.30 1.97
C VAL A 10 16.87 0.39 2.81
N GLU A 11 16.92 -0.09 4.06
CA GLU A 11 15.79 0.02 5.00
C GLU A 11 15.34 1.48 5.18
N ARG A 12 16.31 2.38 5.40
CA ARG A 12 16.05 3.81 5.57
C ARG A 12 15.46 4.47 4.32
N ILE A 13 15.89 4.07 3.12
CA ILE A 13 15.33 4.59 1.87
C ILE A 13 13.88 4.14 1.72
N PHE A 14 13.56 2.88 1.95
CA PHE A 14 12.17 2.40 1.86
C PHE A 14 11.29 3.04 2.93
N GLN A 15 11.75 3.16 4.18
CA GLN A 15 11.04 3.91 5.21
C GLN A 15 10.73 5.35 4.78
N LEU A 16 11.67 6.02 4.12
CA LEU A 16 11.47 7.38 3.62
C LEU A 16 10.47 7.44 2.45
N ILE A 17 10.49 6.45 1.54
CA ILE A 17 9.53 6.30 0.45
C ILE A 17 8.11 6.11 1.01
N GLU A 18 7.94 5.25 2.00
CA GLU A 18 6.65 4.99 2.66
C GLU A 18 6.10 6.26 3.34
N GLN A 19 6.96 7.02 4.02
CA GLN A 19 6.56 8.30 4.58
C GLN A 19 6.15 9.30 3.51
N LEU A 20 6.90 9.43 2.42
CA LEU A 20 6.52 10.29 1.29
C LEU A 20 5.18 9.86 0.68
N ALA A 21 4.91 8.56 0.57
CA ALA A 21 3.65 8.03 0.05
C ALA A 21 2.44 8.40 0.93
N SER A 22 2.64 8.58 2.24
CA SER A 22 1.61 9.03 3.16
C SER A 22 1.29 10.52 3.05
N HIS A 23 2.11 11.29 2.32
CA HIS A 23 1.96 12.74 2.11
C HIS A 23 1.82 13.11 0.63
N PRO A 24 0.65 12.88 -0.01
CA PRO A 24 0.46 13.16 -1.44
C PRO A 24 0.72 14.63 -1.82
N ALA A 25 0.47 15.58 -0.90
CA ALA A 25 0.76 17.00 -1.08
C ALA A 25 2.23 17.37 -0.83
N GLY A 26 3.09 16.36 -0.61
CA GLY A 26 4.50 16.54 -0.28
C GLY A 26 4.77 16.85 1.19
N ALA A 27 5.97 16.52 1.64
CA ALA A 27 6.45 16.72 3.00
C ALA A 27 7.77 17.50 3.03
N SER A 28 7.96 18.31 4.09
CA SER A 28 9.23 19.01 4.31
C SER A 28 10.29 18.04 4.85
N LEU A 29 11.56 18.34 4.61
CA LEU A 29 12.68 17.60 5.14
C LEU A 29 12.60 17.45 6.67
N GLN A 30 12.16 18.50 7.36
CA GLN A 30 12.03 18.49 8.82
C GLN A 30 10.96 17.48 9.27
N ARG A 31 9.79 17.46 8.61
CA ARG A 31 8.70 16.52 8.90
C ARG A 31 9.15 15.07 8.69
N LEU A 32 9.77 14.81 7.55
CA LEU A 32 10.30 13.48 7.23
C LEU A 32 11.34 13.00 8.24
N ALA A 33 12.23 13.89 8.70
CA ALA A 33 13.20 13.57 9.75
C ALA A 33 12.53 13.21 11.08
N GLN A 34 11.48 13.94 11.47
CA GLN A 34 10.71 13.65 12.68
C GLN A 34 9.96 12.31 12.59
N GLU A 35 9.28 12.04 11.48
CA GLU A 35 8.47 10.84 11.30
C GLU A 35 9.31 9.57 11.12
N THR A 36 10.50 9.68 10.52
CA THR A 36 11.43 8.54 10.36
C THR A 36 12.36 8.34 11.55
N GLY A 37 12.47 9.33 12.43
CA GLY A 37 13.47 9.32 13.51
C GLY A 37 14.93 9.45 13.04
N LEU A 38 15.15 9.79 11.76
CA LEU A 38 16.48 9.94 11.19
C LEU A 38 17.03 11.36 11.35
N ALA A 39 18.36 11.49 11.44
CA ALA A 39 19.02 12.80 11.43
C ALA A 39 18.71 13.54 10.11
N LYS A 40 18.47 14.85 10.17
CA LYS A 40 18.17 15.70 9.00
C LYS A 40 19.18 15.54 7.86
N SER A 41 20.47 15.45 8.20
CA SER A 41 21.55 15.23 7.23
C SER A 41 21.43 13.90 6.50
N THR A 42 21.01 12.85 7.20
CA THR A 42 20.74 11.53 6.61
C THR A 42 19.53 11.60 5.66
N VAL A 43 18.42 12.18 6.10
CA VAL A 43 17.21 12.34 5.27
C VAL A 43 17.53 13.16 4.03
N HIS A 44 18.26 14.28 4.17
CA HIS A 44 18.66 15.11 3.04
C HIS A 44 19.45 14.31 1.98
N ARG A 45 20.44 13.53 2.42
CA ARG A 45 21.26 12.72 1.53
C ARG A 45 20.47 11.62 0.82
N LEU A 46 19.54 10.97 1.54
CA LEU A 46 18.65 9.95 0.96
C LEU A 46 17.67 10.57 -0.04
N LEU A 47 17.07 11.73 0.29
CA LEU A 47 16.21 12.47 -0.63
C LEU A 47 16.96 12.90 -1.90
N ALA A 48 18.19 13.40 -1.76
CA ALA A 48 19.02 13.77 -2.91
C ALA A 48 19.25 12.57 -3.84
N SER A 49 19.48 11.38 -3.29
CA SER A 49 19.58 10.15 -4.08
C SER A 49 18.27 9.79 -4.76
N LEU A 50 17.12 9.86 -4.06
CA LEU A 50 15.80 9.59 -4.65
C LEU A 50 15.47 10.59 -5.77
N VAL A 51 15.82 11.86 -5.61
CA VAL A 51 15.64 12.90 -6.63
C VAL A 51 16.53 12.64 -7.84
N SER A 52 17.83 12.34 -7.64
CA SER A 52 18.74 12.05 -8.74
C SER A 52 18.36 10.80 -9.53
N LEU A 53 17.74 9.82 -8.87
CA LEU A 53 17.21 8.61 -9.49
C LEU A 53 15.80 8.80 -10.08
N GLY A 54 15.18 9.96 -9.88
CA GLY A 54 13.86 10.29 -10.41
C GLY A 54 12.67 9.72 -9.64
N TYR A 55 12.86 9.13 -8.44
CA TYR A 55 11.77 8.58 -7.61
C TYR A 55 11.09 9.63 -6.74
N ALA A 56 11.78 10.72 -6.44
CA ALA A 56 11.22 11.87 -5.74
C ALA A 56 11.49 13.15 -6.54
N ALA A 57 10.70 14.19 -6.25
CA ALA A 57 10.93 15.54 -6.74
C ALA A 57 10.79 16.52 -5.59
N GLN A 58 11.59 17.57 -5.61
CA GLN A 58 11.44 18.70 -4.70
C GLN A 58 10.70 19.82 -5.43
N GLU A 59 9.66 20.35 -4.82
CA GLU A 59 8.89 21.47 -5.35
C GLU A 59 9.66 22.78 -5.12
N PRO A 60 9.96 23.53 -6.16
CA PRO A 60 10.80 24.73 -6.03
C PRO A 60 10.22 25.80 -5.10
N GLU A 61 8.88 26.01 -5.16
CA GLU A 61 8.22 27.08 -4.39
C GLU A 61 8.10 26.76 -2.90
N THR A 62 7.84 25.50 -2.55
CA THR A 62 7.56 25.09 -1.16
C THR A 62 8.72 24.37 -0.51
N GLY A 63 9.70 23.92 -1.29
CA GLY A 63 10.80 23.06 -0.82
C GLY A 63 10.36 21.66 -0.37
N ARG A 64 9.09 21.29 -0.56
CA ARG A 64 8.55 19.98 -0.18
C ARG A 64 8.97 18.90 -1.15
N TYR A 65 9.16 17.70 -0.63
CA TYR A 65 9.47 16.50 -1.40
C TYR A 65 8.22 15.65 -1.59
N ARG A 66 8.04 15.11 -2.79
CA ARG A 66 6.96 14.16 -3.14
C ARG A 66 7.48 13.04 -4.00
N LEU A 67 6.78 11.90 -4.01
CA LEU A 67 7.08 10.82 -4.95
C LEU A 67 6.67 11.22 -6.37
N THR A 68 7.37 10.65 -7.35
CA THR A 68 7.07 10.82 -8.77
C THR A 68 6.26 9.65 -9.32
N LEU A 69 5.76 9.78 -10.54
CA LEU A 69 5.07 8.71 -11.25
C LEU A 69 5.99 7.50 -11.59
N LYS A 70 7.30 7.64 -11.43
CA LYS A 70 8.25 6.52 -11.60
C LYS A 70 7.95 5.35 -10.64
N MET A 71 7.43 5.64 -9.43
CA MET A 71 6.96 4.59 -8.52
C MET A 71 5.77 3.81 -9.11
N PHE A 72 4.84 4.52 -9.74
CA PHE A 72 3.70 3.89 -10.41
C PHE A 72 4.13 3.08 -11.63
N GLU A 73 5.05 3.60 -12.44
CA GLU A 73 5.62 2.90 -13.60
C GLU A 73 6.18 1.52 -13.20
N LEU A 74 6.97 1.46 -12.12
CA LEU A 74 7.50 0.20 -11.61
C LEU A 74 6.42 -0.76 -11.12
N SER A 75 5.41 -0.25 -10.42
CA SER A 75 4.36 -1.08 -9.82
C SER A 75 3.29 -1.53 -10.81
N SER A 76 3.04 -0.75 -11.86
CA SER A 76 2.01 -1.05 -12.86
C SER A 76 2.24 -2.37 -13.58
N GLY A 77 3.52 -2.72 -13.85
CA GLY A 77 3.88 -3.99 -14.45
C GLY A 77 3.45 -5.21 -13.62
N ILE A 78 3.44 -5.08 -12.29
CA ILE A 78 3.04 -6.18 -11.39
C ILE A 78 1.54 -6.46 -11.56
N VAL A 79 0.71 -5.41 -11.52
CA VAL A 79 -0.75 -5.55 -11.62
C VAL A 79 -1.16 -5.94 -13.04
N ASN A 80 -0.55 -5.35 -14.07
CA ASN A 80 -0.86 -5.63 -15.47
C ASN A 80 -0.44 -7.03 -15.92
N SER A 81 0.54 -7.66 -15.24
CA SER A 81 0.91 -9.06 -15.51
C SER A 81 -0.05 -10.09 -14.90
N MET A 82 -1.03 -9.65 -14.13
CA MET A 82 -2.00 -10.55 -13.52
C MET A 82 -3.14 -10.86 -14.49
N GLU A 83 -3.17 -12.05 -15.07
CA GLU A 83 -4.25 -12.53 -15.97
C GLU A 83 -5.66 -12.35 -15.38
N ILE A 84 -5.77 -12.38 -14.06
CA ILE A 84 -7.06 -12.19 -13.37
C ILE A 84 -7.69 -10.83 -13.66
N MET A 85 -6.88 -9.79 -13.95
CA MET A 85 -7.41 -8.45 -14.24
C MET A 85 -8.19 -8.43 -15.55
N ASP A 86 -7.68 -9.09 -16.58
CA ASP A 86 -8.30 -9.13 -17.92
C ASP A 86 -9.67 -9.83 -17.86
N VAL A 87 -9.76 -10.91 -17.07
CA VAL A 87 -11.00 -11.67 -16.92
C VAL A 87 -11.98 -11.00 -15.96
N ALA A 88 -11.51 -10.54 -14.81
CA ALA A 88 -12.37 -10.06 -13.73
C ALA A 88 -13.02 -8.70 -14.02
N LYS A 89 -12.32 -7.77 -14.67
CA LYS A 89 -12.75 -6.38 -14.82
C LYS A 89 -14.17 -6.24 -15.37
N ALA A 90 -14.49 -6.90 -16.47
CA ALA A 90 -15.81 -6.81 -17.10
C ALA A 90 -16.92 -7.38 -16.18
N HIS A 91 -16.61 -8.42 -15.40
CA HIS A 91 -17.57 -9.01 -14.45
C HIS A 91 -17.82 -8.10 -13.26
N LEU A 92 -16.76 -7.45 -12.73
CA LEU A 92 -16.85 -6.52 -11.60
C LEU A 92 -17.62 -5.25 -11.97
N GLU A 93 -17.38 -4.69 -13.15
CA GLU A 93 -18.11 -3.54 -13.68
C GLU A 93 -19.60 -3.85 -13.86
N ARG A 94 -19.92 -5.01 -14.43
CA ARG A 94 -21.31 -5.46 -14.59
C ARG A 94 -22.00 -5.67 -13.24
N LEU A 95 -21.30 -6.26 -12.26
CA LEU A 95 -21.83 -6.44 -10.91
C LEU A 95 -22.12 -5.09 -10.26
N SER A 96 -21.18 -4.15 -10.36
CA SER A 96 -21.34 -2.80 -9.84
C SER A 96 -22.53 -2.06 -10.47
N GLN A 97 -22.70 -2.15 -11.79
CA GLN A 97 -23.86 -1.56 -12.49
C GLN A 97 -25.19 -2.17 -12.06
N ARG A 98 -25.24 -3.48 -11.81
CA ARG A 98 -26.46 -4.19 -11.40
C ARG A 98 -26.86 -3.91 -9.95
N THR A 99 -25.89 -3.73 -9.07
CA THR A 99 -26.14 -3.54 -7.63
C THR A 99 -26.16 -2.06 -7.23
N GLY A 100 -25.56 -1.17 -8.03
CA GLY A 100 -25.36 0.22 -7.67
C GLY A 100 -24.27 0.42 -6.59
N GLU A 101 -23.51 -0.64 -6.28
CA GLU A 101 -22.52 -0.64 -5.20
C GLU A 101 -21.09 -0.67 -5.73
N ALA A 102 -20.15 -0.18 -4.91
CA ALA A 102 -18.72 -0.30 -5.19
C ALA A 102 -18.26 -1.75 -5.04
N VAL A 103 -17.60 -2.28 -6.06
CA VAL A 103 -17.06 -3.64 -6.08
C VAL A 103 -15.55 -3.59 -6.05
N HIS A 104 -14.93 -4.46 -5.27
CA HIS A 104 -13.49 -4.55 -5.11
C HIS A 104 -12.95 -5.89 -5.56
N LEU A 105 -11.79 -5.88 -6.22
CA LEU A 105 -10.97 -7.07 -6.39
C LEU A 105 -9.77 -6.97 -5.45
N VAL A 106 -9.56 -8.01 -4.68
CA VAL A 106 -8.41 -8.11 -3.78
C VAL A 106 -7.64 -9.39 -4.04
N ILE A 107 -6.35 -9.35 -3.72
CA ILE A 107 -5.47 -10.54 -3.71
C ILE A 107 -4.98 -10.73 -2.28
N ARG A 108 -4.95 -11.99 -1.86
CA ARG A 108 -4.25 -12.36 -0.63
C ARG A 108 -2.75 -12.21 -0.82
N ASP A 109 -2.10 -11.55 0.10
CA ASP A 109 -0.65 -11.47 0.19
C ASP A 109 -0.21 -11.74 1.62
N ALA A 110 0.25 -12.95 1.86
CA ALA A 110 0.56 -13.50 3.19
C ALA A 110 -0.64 -13.42 4.14
N ARG A 111 -0.59 -12.54 5.16
CA ARG A 111 -1.63 -12.35 6.19
C ARG A 111 -2.53 -11.15 5.94
N ASP A 112 -2.36 -10.50 4.79
CA ASP A 112 -3.10 -9.32 4.36
C ASP A 112 -3.84 -9.57 3.06
N ILE A 113 -4.70 -8.62 2.71
CA ILE A 113 -5.24 -8.43 1.37
C ILE A 113 -4.68 -7.16 0.77
N VAL A 114 -4.53 -7.15 -0.54
CA VAL A 114 -4.20 -5.95 -1.33
C VAL A 114 -5.34 -5.69 -2.31
N TYR A 115 -5.88 -4.47 -2.30
CA TYR A 115 -6.89 -4.03 -3.24
C TYR A 115 -6.23 -3.73 -4.59
N ILE A 116 -6.54 -4.51 -5.62
CA ILE A 116 -5.95 -4.36 -6.96
C ILE A 116 -6.89 -3.70 -7.97
N TYR A 117 -8.20 -3.71 -7.69
CA TYR A 117 -9.21 -3.03 -8.50
C TYR A 117 -10.39 -2.58 -7.64
N LYS A 118 -11.03 -1.48 -8.07
CA LYS A 118 -12.23 -0.92 -7.44
C LYS A 118 -13.10 -0.26 -8.51
N THR A 119 -14.42 -0.48 -8.44
CA THR A 119 -15.38 0.30 -9.22
C THR A 119 -15.80 1.56 -8.44
N GLU A 120 -16.07 2.63 -9.16
CA GLU A 120 -16.56 3.90 -8.59
C GLU A 120 -18.09 3.96 -8.68
N SER A 121 -18.80 3.18 -7.89
CA SER A 121 -20.26 3.16 -7.88
C SER A 121 -20.79 3.24 -6.45
N GLY A 122 -22.01 3.81 -6.32
CA GLY A 122 -22.69 3.93 -5.04
C GLY A 122 -22.61 5.32 -4.40
N PRO A 123 -23.60 5.64 -3.54
CA PRO A 123 -23.70 6.94 -2.86
C PRO A 123 -22.62 7.12 -1.76
N MET A 124 -22.02 6.04 -1.30
CA MET A 124 -21.06 6.05 -0.21
C MET A 124 -19.64 5.98 -0.75
N ARG A 125 -18.84 7.02 -0.49
CA ARG A 125 -17.40 6.98 -0.80
C ARG A 125 -16.69 6.06 0.19
N MET A 126 -16.27 4.91 -0.32
CA MET A 126 -15.43 3.98 0.45
C MET A 126 -14.02 4.53 0.56
N SER A 127 -13.43 4.45 1.75
CA SER A 127 -12.02 4.84 1.99
C SER A 127 -10.99 3.90 1.35
N SER A 128 -11.44 2.75 0.84
CA SER A 128 -10.60 1.79 0.13
C SER A 128 -10.08 2.39 -1.19
N ARG A 129 -8.81 2.14 -1.47
CA ARG A 129 -8.13 2.56 -2.70
C ARG A 129 -7.28 1.41 -3.24
N VAL A 130 -7.06 1.38 -4.54
CA VAL A 130 -6.10 0.44 -5.16
C VAL A 130 -4.72 0.65 -4.53
N GLY A 131 -4.05 -0.46 -4.22
CA GLY A 131 -2.78 -0.48 -3.48
C GLY A 131 -2.94 -0.46 -1.96
N LEU A 132 -4.15 -0.26 -1.40
CA LEU A 132 -4.36 -0.37 0.04
C LEU A 132 -4.16 -1.81 0.49
N ARG A 133 -3.42 -1.99 1.57
CA ARG A 133 -3.24 -3.25 2.27
C ARG A 133 -4.10 -3.26 3.54
N SER A 134 -4.74 -4.37 3.82
CA SER A 134 -5.54 -4.54 5.04
C SER A 134 -5.41 -5.97 5.57
N PRO A 135 -5.42 -6.17 6.90
CA PRO A 135 -5.33 -7.51 7.47
C PRO A 135 -6.53 -8.40 7.10
N LEU A 136 -6.26 -9.69 6.88
CA LEU A 136 -7.33 -10.68 6.59
C LEU A 136 -8.38 -10.75 7.71
N TYR A 137 -7.96 -10.75 8.97
CA TYR A 137 -8.83 -11.01 10.11
C TYR A 137 -9.96 -9.97 10.31
N CYS A 138 -9.77 -8.74 9.88
CA CYS A 138 -10.66 -7.62 10.21
C CYS A 138 -11.54 -7.13 9.06
N THR A 139 -11.40 -7.70 7.85
CA THR A 139 -12.19 -7.30 6.68
C THR A 139 -13.19 -8.38 6.27
N GLY A 140 -14.34 -7.99 5.71
CA GLY A 140 -15.34 -8.95 5.21
C GLY A 140 -14.77 -9.87 4.14
N VAL A 141 -14.04 -9.30 3.17
CA VAL A 141 -13.38 -10.07 2.11
C VAL A 141 -12.23 -10.93 2.65
N GLY A 142 -11.50 -10.45 3.65
CA GLY A 142 -10.46 -11.23 4.32
C GLY A 142 -11.03 -12.44 5.04
N LYS A 143 -12.16 -12.30 5.75
CA LYS A 143 -12.88 -13.41 6.39
C LYS A 143 -13.39 -14.42 5.36
N ALA A 144 -13.88 -13.97 4.21
CA ALA A 144 -14.29 -14.86 3.13
C ALA A 144 -13.11 -15.69 2.59
N ILE A 145 -11.92 -15.09 2.46
CA ILE A 145 -10.70 -15.81 2.10
C ILE A 145 -10.32 -16.81 3.20
N LEU A 146 -10.28 -16.37 4.46
CA LEU A 146 -9.94 -17.26 5.60
C LEU A 146 -10.85 -18.49 5.67
N ALA A 147 -12.13 -18.36 5.33
CA ALA A 147 -13.08 -19.45 5.31
C ALA A 147 -12.78 -20.54 4.25
N THR A 148 -11.91 -20.26 3.28
CA THR A 148 -11.49 -21.20 2.22
C THR A 148 -10.11 -21.80 2.47
N LEU A 149 -9.41 -21.35 3.52
CA LEU A 149 -8.05 -21.82 3.83
C LEU A 149 -8.06 -23.06 4.73
N PRO A 150 -7.00 -23.87 4.66
CA PRO A 150 -6.76 -24.92 5.64
C PRO A 150 -6.65 -24.36 7.06
N PRO A 151 -7.07 -25.14 8.10
CA PRO A 151 -7.05 -24.67 9.49
C PRO A 151 -5.69 -24.15 9.95
N GLU A 152 -4.61 -24.80 9.54
CA GLU A 152 -3.24 -24.41 9.89
C GLU A 152 -2.84 -23.03 9.35
N GLU A 153 -3.33 -22.64 8.17
CA GLU A 153 -3.09 -21.30 7.61
C GLU A 153 -3.93 -20.24 8.34
N VAL A 154 -5.15 -20.58 8.73
CA VAL A 154 -6.00 -19.70 9.55
C VAL A 154 -5.35 -19.45 10.91
N GLU A 155 -4.81 -20.50 11.55
CA GLU A 155 -4.08 -20.38 12.82
C GLU A 155 -2.80 -19.54 12.66
N ASP A 156 -2.06 -19.69 11.55
CA ASP A 156 -0.89 -18.84 11.27
C ASP A 156 -1.28 -17.36 11.17
N VAL A 157 -2.35 -17.05 10.44
CA VAL A 157 -2.85 -15.67 10.34
C VAL A 157 -3.26 -15.15 11.71
N TRP A 158 -3.97 -15.95 12.51
CA TRP A 158 -4.44 -15.56 13.84
C TRP A 158 -3.27 -15.29 14.79
N ASN A 159 -2.33 -16.23 14.89
CA ASN A 159 -1.22 -16.16 15.85
C ASN A 159 -0.20 -15.05 15.55
N HIS A 160 -0.10 -14.63 14.27
CA HIS A 160 0.88 -13.63 13.84
C HIS A 160 0.25 -12.28 13.43
N SER A 161 -1.05 -12.13 13.56
CA SER A 161 -1.73 -10.84 13.36
C SER A 161 -1.76 -10.04 14.65
N SER A 162 -1.75 -8.71 14.54
CA SER A 162 -1.81 -7.84 15.71
C SER A 162 -3.15 -7.90 16.45
N LEU A 163 -4.18 -8.48 15.84
CA LEU A 163 -5.56 -8.61 16.32
C LEU A 163 -6.11 -7.33 16.96
N LYS A 164 -5.74 -6.21 16.38
CA LYS A 164 -6.14 -4.91 16.87
C LYS A 164 -7.67 -4.77 16.81
N LYS A 165 -8.29 -4.42 17.93
CA LYS A 165 -9.73 -4.14 17.98
C LYS A 165 -10.03 -2.86 17.18
N LEU A 166 -10.85 -2.96 16.13
CA LEU A 166 -11.18 -1.87 15.20
C LEU A 166 -12.60 -1.33 15.40
N THR A 167 -13.41 -2.01 16.18
CA THR A 167 -14.78 -1.62 16.55
C THR A 167 -14.94 -1.63 18.06
N SER A 168 -15.89 -0.85 18.57
CA SER A 168 -16.29 -0.83 19.99
C SER A 168 -16.83 -2.18 20.46
#